data_8aafb95cc0e36f013d514be8e24cb260
#
_entry.id   8aafb95cc0e36f013d514be8e24cb260
#
_cell.length_a   1.000
_cell.length_b   1.000
_cell.length_c   1.000
_cell.angle_alpha   90.00
_cell.angle_beta   90.00
_cell.angle_gamma   90.00
#
_symmetry.space_group_name_H-M   'P 1'
#
loop_
_entity.id
_entity.type
_entity.pdbx_description
1 polymer ?
#
loop_
_entity_poly.entity_id
_entity_poly.type
_entity_poly.pdbx_seq_one_letter_code
_entity_poly.pdbx_strand_id
1 'polypeptide(L)'
;MFRRRRFTDVIARQLELFREQEAGLIADVEAARRAYDAADRDEAEDKYGDYLLLVEAGTEALADLRDHFKRTLDDDEAEEYEREFNRAVAKRLRTFALEIDST
;
A
#
# COMPACT_ATOMS: atom_id res chain seq x y z
N MET A 1 -0.78 -4.37 -31.15
CA MET A 1 -1.98 -4.68 -30.41
C MET A 1 -1.78 -4.48 -28.91
N PHE A 2 -2.68 -3.82 -28.29
CA PHE A 2 -2.62 -3.53 -26.87
C PHE A 2 -3.19 -4.70 -26.05
N ARG A 3 -2.40 -5.21 -25.14
CA ARG A 3 -2.80 -6.34 -24.32
C ARG A 3 -3.03 -5.92 -22.88
N ARG A 4 -4.22 -6.22 -22.36
CA ARG A 4 -4.61 -5.93 -20.99
C ARG A 4 -3.87 -6.87 -20.02
N ARG A 5 -3.41 -6.34 -18.89
CA ARG A 5 -2.83 -7.18 -17.84
C ARG A 5 -3.88 -8.05 -17.20
N ARG A 6 -3.46 -9.26 -16.87
CA ARG A 6 -4.34 -10.34 -16.43
C ARG A 6 -5.16 -10.01 -15.18
N PHE A 7 -4.55 -9.33 -14.22
CA PHE A 7 -5.17 -9.10 -12.92
C PHE A 7 -5.64 -7.66 -12.70
N THR A 8 -5.72 -6.86 -13.75
CA THR A 8 -6.05 -5.44 -13.65
C THR A 8 -7.34 -5.18 -12.89
N ASP A 9 -8.41 -5.90 -13.24
CA ASP A 9 -9.72 -5.64 -12.65
C ASP A 9 -9.81 -6.08 -11.19
N VAL A 10 -9.27 -7.25 -10.87
CA VAL A 10 -9.31 -7.74 -9.49
C VAL A 10 -8.49 -6.84 -8.57
N ILE A 11 -7.31 -6.41 -9.04
CA ILE A 11 -6.46 -5.52 -8.25
C ILE A 11 -7.14 -4.17 -8.03
N ALA A 12 -7.74 -3.59 -9.07
CA ALA A 12 -8.45 -2.32 -8.92
C ALA A 12 -9.52 -2.40 -7.85
N ARG A 13 -10.27 -3.51 -7.82
CA ARG A 13 -11.30 -3.74 -6.83
C ARG A 13 -10.71 -3.93 -5.42
N GLN A 14 -9.61 -4.66 -5.32
CA GLN A 14 -8.93 -4.87 -4.05
C GLN A 14 -8.44 -3.56 -3.44
N LEU A 15 -7.85 -2.68 -4.25
CA LEU A 15 -7.36 -1.39 -3.76
C LEU A 15 -8.52 -0.46 -3.39
N GLU A 16 -9.62 -0.52 -4.11
CA GLU A 16 -10.81 0.25 -3.76
C GLU A 16 -11.38 -0.20 -2.41
N LEU A 17 -11.47 -1.52 -2.20
CA LEU A 17 -11.90 -2.09 -0.92
C LEU A 17 -10.97 -1.67 0.22
N PHE A 18 -9.67 -1.72 -0.03
CA PHE A 18 -8.69 -1.26 0.96
C PHE A 18 -8.96 0.19 1.36
N ARG A 19 -9.19 1.06 0.40
CA ARG A 19 -9.49 2.48 0.68
C ARG A 19 -10.73 2.65 1.53
N GLU A 20 -11.74 1.84 1.28
CA GLU A 20 -12.99 1.89 2.05
C GLU A 20 -12.82 1.34 3.45
N GLN A 21 -12.21 0.18 3.57
CA GLN A 21 -12.05 -0.51 4.85
C GLN A 21 -11.03 0.17 5.76
N GLU A 22 -9.99 0.76 5.17
CA GLU A 22 -8.91 1.39 5.91
C GLU A 22 -8.92 2.93 5.78
N ALA A 23 -10.10 3.50 5.57
CA ALA A 23 -10.23 4.95 5.42
C ALA A 23 -9.70 5.71 6.64
N GLY A 24 -9.92 5.16 7.85
CA GLY A 24 -9.40 5.76 9.08
C GLY A 24 -7.89 5.75 9.14
N LEU A 25 -7.27 4.63 8.78
CA LEU A 25 -5.81 4.51 8.73
C LEU A 25 -5.21 5.47 7.70
N ILE A 26 -5.82 5.56 6.52
CA ILE A 26 -5.35 6.46 5.46
C ILE A 26 -5.43 7.92 5.94
N ALA A 27 -6.51 8.29 6.63
CA ALA A 27 -6.65 9.63 7.19
C ALA A 27 -5.58 9.89 8.26
N ASP A 28 -5.27 8.91 9.10
CA ASP A 28 -4.24 9.02 10.12
C ASP A 28 -2.85 9.19 9.52
N VAL A 29 -2.55 8.46 8.44
CA VAL A 29 -1.29 8.60 7.70
C VAL A 29 -1.15 10.03 7.17
N GLU A 30 -2.19 10.57 6.57
CA GLU A 30 -2.16 11.94 6.03
C GLU A 30 -1.99 12.98 7.14
N ALA A 31 -2.67 12.78 8.27
CA ALA A 31 -2.53 13.67 9.42
C ALA A 31 -1.10 13.62 9.99
N ALA A 32 -0.52 12.42 10.08
CA ALA A 32 0.85 12.24 10.56
C ALA A 32 1.87 12.89 9.63
N ARG A 33 1.64 12.79 8.32
CA ARG A 33 2.51 13.44 7.33
C ARG A 33 2.47 14.95 7.49
N ARG A 34 1.28 15.52 7.65
CA ARG A 34 1.14 16.97 7.89
C ARG A 34 1.80 17.39 9.19
N ALA A 35 1.68 16.58 10.23
CA ALA A 35 2.32 16.87 11.53
C ALA A 35 3.85 16.87 11.40
N TYR A 36 4.38 15.91 10.63
CA TYR A 36 5.82 15.87 10.37
C TYR A 36 6.27 17.09 9.55
N ASP A 37 5.52 17.45 8.51
CA ASP A 37 5.86 18.60 7.68
C ASP A 37 5.84 19.92 8.46
N ALA A 38 5.00 20.02 9.48
CA ALA A 38 4.86 21.20 10.32
C ALA A 38 5.76 21.18 11.56
N ALA A 39 6.44 20.06 11.84
CA ALA A 39 7.25 19.90 13.05
C ALA A 39 8.49 20.77 13.02
N ASP A 40 8.86 21.29 14.17
CA ASP A 40 10.16 21.96 14.30
C ASP A 40 11.26 20.90 14.43
N ARG A 41 12.51 21.37 14.46
CA ARG A 41 13.67 20.49 14.52
C ARG A 41 13.64 19.51 15.68
N ASP A 42 13.18 19.98 16.85
CA ASP A 42 13.20 19.17 18.07
C ASP A 42 12.18 18.03 18.02
N GLU A 43 11.09 18.23 17.31
CA GLU A 43 10.00 17.26 17.22
C GLU A 43 10.04 16.39 15.96
N ALA A 44 10.83 16.77 14.95
CA ALA A 44 10.79 16.16 13.63
C ALA A 44 11.02 14.65 13.66
N GLU A 45 11.97 14.19 14.47
CA GLU A 45 12.30 12.77 14.56
C GLU A 45 11.12 11.94 15.10
N ASP A 46 10.49 12.43 16.16
CA ASP A 46 9.33 11.75 16.74
C ASP A 46 8.16 11.72 15.78
N LYS A 47 7.89 12.84 15.09
CA LYS A 47 6.81 12.92 14.14
C LYS A 47 7.04 12.02 12.93
N TYR A 48 8.29 11.92 12.50
CA TYR A 48 8.64 11.01 11.40
C TYR A 48 8.44 9.55 11.81
N GLY A 49 8.83 9.19 13.03
CA GLY A 49 8.61 7.86 13.59
C GLY A 49 7.14 7.49 13.64
N ASP A 50 6.29 8.41 14.09
CA ASP A 50 4.84 8.21 14.13
C ASP A 50 4.29 7.95 12.72
N TYR A 51 4.73 8.74 11.76
CA TYR A 51 4.33 8.60 10.36
C TYR A 51 4.74 7.23 9.82
N LEU A 52 5.98 6.80 10.04
CA LEU A 52 6.48 5.51 9.56
C LEU A 52 5.69 4.33 10.13
N LEU A 53 5.32 4.38 11.41
CA LEU A 53 4.53 3.31 12.01
C LEU A 53 3.18 3.14 11.32
N LEU A 54 2.55 4.24 10.95
CA LEU A 54 1.27 4.21 10.25
C LEU A 54 1.43 3.71 8.81
N VAL A 55 2.51 4.11 8.13
CA VAL A 55 2.81 3.62 6.78
C VAL A 55 3.06 2.11 6.82
N GLU A 56 3.80 1.63 7.81
CA GLU A 56 4.05 0.19 7.99
C GLU A 56 2.74 -0.57 8.20
N ALA A 57 1.84 -0.04 9.03
CA ALA A 57 0.55 -0.69 9.28
C ALA A 57 -0.28 -0.80 7.98
N GLY A 58 -0.32 0.25 7.19
CA GLY A 58 -1.03 0.23 5.90
C GLY A 58 -0.40 -0.72 4.90
N THR A 59 0.94 -0.72 4.85
CA THR A 59 1.68 -1.63 3.96
C THR A 59 1.43 -3.08 4.34
N GLU A 60 1.41 -3.39 5.63
CA GLU A 60 1.14 -4.74 6.11
C GLU A 60 -0.27 -5.19 5.74
N ALA A 61 -1.26 -4.32 5.88
CA ALA A 61 -2.63 -4.62 5.49
C ALA A 61 -2.73 -4.89 3.99
N LEU A 62 -2.04 -4.10 3.16
CA LEU A 62 -1.99 -4.33 1.71
C LEU A 62 -1.30 -5.65 1.38
N ALA A 63 -0.18 -5.94 2.03
CA ALA A 63 0.56 -7.19 1.82
C ALA A 63 -0.29 -8.40 2.20
N ASP A 64 -1.02 -8.32 3.30
CA ASP A 64 -1.91 -9.40 3.73
C ASP A 64 -3.00 -9.67 2.69
N LEU A 65 -3.60 -8.62 2.17
CA LEU A 65 -4.62 -8.72 1.13
C LEU A 65 -4.05 -9.37 -0.13
N ARG A 66 -2.89 -8.93 -0.57
CA ARG A 66 -2.15 -9.49 -1.71
C ARG A 66 -1.85 -10.97 -1.51
N ASP A 67 -1.23 -11.29 -0.37
CA ASP A 67 -0.74 -12.64 -0.09
C ASP A 67 -1.89 -13.63 0.10
N HIS A 68 -3.01 -13.17 0.64
CA HIS A 68 -4.21 -13.98 0.74
C HIS A 68 -4.70 -14.41 -0.64
N PHE A 69 -4.75 -13.49 -1.58
CA PHE A 69 -5.18 -13.80 -2.95
C PHE A 69 -4.16 -14.70 -3.67
N LYS A 70 -2.87 -14.47 -3.44
CA LYS A 70 -1.80 -15.29 -4.04
C LYS A 70 -1.97 -16.77 -3.73
N ARG A 71 -2.47 -17.11 -2.57
CA ARG A 71 -2.66 -18.50 -2.16
C ARG A 71 -3.67 -19.25 -3.02
N THR A 72 -4.49 -18.53 -3.77
CA THR A 72 -5.47 -19.12 -4.68
C THR A 72 -4.91 -19.38 -6.07
N LEU A 73 -3.66 -19.00 -6.32
CA LEU A 73 -3.02 -19.02 -7.63
C LEU A 73 -1.88 -20.04 -7.64
N ASP A 74 -1.52 -20.54 -8.83
CA ASP A 74 -0.30 -21.33 -8.98
C ASP A 74 0.92 -20.39 -8.89
N ASP A 75 2.13 -20.97 -8.84
CA ASP A 75 3.34 -20.20 -8.59
C ASP A 75 3.60 -19.11 -9.64
N ASP A 76 3.44 -19.43 -10.92
CA ASP A 76 3.68 -18.47 -12.00
C ASP A 76 2.67 -17.33 -11.97
N GLU A 77 1.41 -17.68 -11.76
CA GLU A 77 0.32 -16.70 -11.68
C GLU A 77 0.49 -15.82 -10.43
N ALA A 78 0.92 -16.41 -9.33
CA ALA A 78 1.14 -15.66 -8.09
C ALA A 78 2.22 -14.60 -8.27
N GLU A 79 3.32 -14.94 -8.95
CA GLU A 79 4.39 -14.00 -9.23
C GLU A 79 3.92 -12.85 -10.13
N GLU A 80 3.17 -13.17 -11.17
CA GLU A 80 2.62 -12.17 -12.08
C GLU A 80 1.67 -11.25 -11.34
N TYR A 81 0.77 -11.81 -10.54
CA TYR A 81 -0.18 -11.05 -9.74
C TYR A 81 0.55 -10.11 -8.76
N GLU A 82 1.56 -10.61 -8.06
CA GLU A 82 2.31 -9.80 -7.10
C GLU A 82 2.96 -8.59 -7.78
N ARG A 83 3.57 -8.79 -8.94
CA ARG A 83 4.18 -7.68 -9.69
C ARG A 83 3.13 -6.64 -10.09
N GLU A 84 1.99 -7.09 -10.58
CA GLU A 84 0.91 -6.18 -10.99
C GLU A 84 0.32 -5.45 -9.78
N PHE A 85 0.13 -6.16 -8.66
CA PHE A 85 -0.38 -5.58 -7.42
C PHE A 85 0.56 -4.48 -6.90
N ASN A 86 1.83 -4.80 -6.77
CA ASN A 86 2.82 -3.84 -6.27
C ASN A 86 2.93 -2.62 -7.17
N ARG A 87 2.83 -2.82 -8.48
CA ARG A 87 2.83 -1.71 -9.45
C ARG A 87 1.61 -0.82 -9.28
N ALA A 88 0.44 -1.42 -9.05
CA ALA A 88 -0.79 -0.68 -8.83
C ALA A 88 -0.74 0.13 -7.54
N VAL A 89 -0.17 -0.43 -6.46
CA VAL A 89 0.05 0.29 -5.21
C VAL A 89 0.97 1.50 -5.45
N ALA A 90 2.06 1.30 -6.17
CA ALA A 90 2.99 2.38 -6.47
C ALA A 90 2.31 3.52 -7.26
N LYS A 91 1.34 3.20 -8.07
CA LYS A 91 0.63 4.17 -8.90
C LYS A 91 -0.51 4.86 -8.16
N ARG A 92 -1.29 4.11 -7.40
CA ARG A 92 -2.55 4.58 -6.78
C ARG A 92 -2.46 4.91 -5.30
N LEU A 93 -1.51 4.30 -4.60
CA LEU A 93 -1.32 4.45 -3.15
C LEU A 93 0.15 4.70 -2.87
N ARG A 94 0.67 5.78 -3.42
CA ARG A 94 2.10 6.10 -3.43
C ARG A 94 2.76 6.10 -2.06
N THR A 95 2.03 6.44 -1.03
CA THR A 95 2.54 6.46 0.33
C THR A 95 3.10 5.10 0.76
N PHE A 96 2.52 4.02 0.25
CA PHE A 96 2.92 2.65 0.61
C PHE A 96 3.85 2.00 -0.41
N ALA A 97 4.22 2.74 -1.46
CA ALA A 97 4.95 2.17 -2.60
C ALA A 97 6.32 1.61 -2.25
N LEU A 98 7.07 2.32 -1.40
CA LEU A 98 8.44 1.93 -1.08
C LEU A 98 8.52 0.64 -0.28
N GLU A 99 7.58 0.41 0.61
CA GLU A 99 7.62 -0.75 1.49
C GLU A 99 6.90 -1.97 0.94
N ILE A 100 5.93 -1.78 0.04
CA ILE A 100 5.16 -2.91 -0.49
C ILE A 100 6.05 -3.89 -1.28
N ASP A 101 7.05 -3.39 -1.98
CA ASP A 101 7.96 -4.23 -2.77
C ASP A 101 8.85 -5.11 -1.90
N SER A 102 9.13 -4.69 -0.68
CA SER A 102 10.00 -5.43 0.24
C SER A 102 9.24 -6.23 1.29
N THR A 103 7.93 -6.26 1.18
CA THR A 103 7.07 -6.95 2.17
C THR A 103 6.52 -8.32 1.70
#